data_27d919af055b5aff60bf948d01c66b86
#
_entry.id   27d919af055b5aff60bf948d01c66b86
#
_cell.length_a   1.000
_cell.length_b   1.000
_cell.length_c   1.000
_cell.angle_alpha   90.00
_cell.angle_beta   90.00
_cell.angle_gamma   90.00
#
_symmetry.space_group_name_H-M   'P 1'
#
loop_
_entity.id
_entity.type
_entity.pdbx_description
1 polymer ?
#
loop_
_entity_poly.entity_id
_entity_poly.type
_entity_poly.pdbx_seq_one_letter_code
_entity_poly.pdbx_strand_id
1 'polypeptide(L)'
;SVSGRFQFIVSATNITAIVDYAHTPDALDNVLKTINDIRTKNEQLITVVGCGGNRDKTKRPIMAEIATALSDKAILTSDNPRDEDPEVIISEMEKGVAPQNYKKLLSITDRMQAIKTACQLAQPNDIILIAGKGHEAYQEIKGIRQHFDDMETVKIILEQLNK
;
A
#
# COMPACT_ATOMS: atom_id res chain seq x y z
N SER A 1 -13.75 -5.68 -15.28
CA SER A 1 -12.48 -5.14 -14.80
C SER A 1 -11.37 -6.17 -14.92
N VAL A 2 -10.15 -5.72 -15.13
CA VAL A 2 -8.99 -6.61 -15.15
C VAL A 2 -8.70 -7.05 -13.71
N SER A 3 -8.52 -8.36 -13.51
CA SER A 3 -8.19 -8.91 -12.20
C SER A 3 -6.95 -8.22 -11.61
N GLY A 4 -7.00 -7.88 -10.33
CA GLY A 4 -5.90 -7.22 -9.62
C GLY A 4 -5.83 -5.71 -9.83
N ARG A 5 -6.75 -5.12 -10.58
CA ARG A 5 -6.80 -3.67 -10.79
C ARG A 5 -8.07 -3.10 -10.19
N PHE A 6 -7.91 -2.13 -9.32
CA PHE A 6 -8.97 -1.40 -8.63
C PHE A 6 -10.08 -2.33 -8.11
N GLN A 7 -9.70 -3.44 -7.48
CA GLN A 7 -10.64 -4.30 -6.79
C GLN A 7 -10.86 -3.77 -5.38
N PHE A 8 -12.09 -3.87 -4.88
CA PHE A 8 -12.38 -3.34 -3.55
C PHE A 8 -13.40 -4.18 -2.80
N ILE A 9 -13.35 -4.05 -1.48
CA ILE A 9 -14.39 -4.54 -0.57
C ILE A 9 -14.82 -3.40 0.33
N VAL A 10 -16.04 -3.49 0.83
CA VAL A 10 -16.57 -2.56 1.84
C VAL A 10 -16.82 -3.37 3.10
N SER A 11 -16.21 -2.95 4.21
CA SER A 11 -16.28 -3.67 5.47
C SER A 11 -17.57 -3.38 6.25
N ALA A 12 -17.75 -4.09 7.37
CA ALA A 12 -18.92 -3.94 8.23
C ALA A 12 -19.12 -2.50 8.74
N THR A 13 -18.02 -1.76 8.95
CA THR A 13 -18.08 -0.35 9.40
C THR A 13 -17.86 0.64 8.25
N ASN A 14 -18.08 0.19 7.02
CA ASN A 14 -17.97 1.01 5.82
C ASN A 14 -16.54 1.51 5.51
N ILE A 15 -15.53 0.73 5.89
CA ILE A 15 -14.16 0.97 5.43
C ILE A 15 -14.04 0.36 4.04
N THR A 16 -13.59 1.15 3.06
CA THR A 16 -13.35 0.67 1.70
C THR A 16 -11.88 0.30 1.56
N ALA A 17 -11.60 -0.98 1.31
CA ALA A 17 -10.25 -1.45 1.05
C ALA A 17 -10.10 -1.72 -0.45
N ILE A 18 -9.17 -1.02 -1.08
CA ILE A 18 -8.89 -1.11 -2.52
C ILE A 18 -7.55 -1.80 -2.70
N VAL A 19 -7.49 -2.76 -3.60
CA VAL A 19 -6.27 -3.45 -3.99
C VAL A 19 -6.03 -3.19 -5.47
N ASP A 20 -4.81 -2.76 -5.81
CA ASP A 20 -4.46 -2.41 -7.19
C ASP A 20 -3.03 -2.85 -7.53
N TYR A 21 -2.82 -3.22 -8.79
CA TYR A 21 -1.52 -3.67 -9.29
C TYR A 21 -0.52 -2.52 -9.51
N ALA A 22 -0.88 -1.28 -9.22
CA ALA A 22 -0.05 -0.10 -9.45
C ALA A 22 1.33 -0.25 -8.80
N HIS A 23 2.35 -0.55 -9.63
CA HIS A 23 3.74 -0.76 -9.20
C HIS A 23 4.71 0.17 -9.92
N THR A 24 4.21 1.12 -10.68
CA THR A 24 5.00 2.18 -11.33
C THR A 24 4.55 3.54 -10.83
N PRO A 25 5.41 4.58 -10.92
CA PRO A 25 5.01 5.93 -10.54
C PRO A 25 3.74 6.42 -11.21
N ASP A 26 3.64 6.25 -12.53
CA ASP A 26 2.47 6.70 -13.28
C ASP A 26 1.19 5.97 -12.85
N ALA A 27 1.27 4.66 -12.67
CA ALA A 27 0.12 3.87 -12.25
C ALA A 27 -0.33 4.24 -10.84
N LEU A 28 0.61 4.45 -9.91
CA LEU A 28 0.30 4.87 -8.55
C LEU A 28 -0.33 6.26 -8.51
N ASP A 29 0.25 7.19 -9.28
CA ASP A 29 -0.30 8.55 -9.42
C ASP A 29 -1.74 8.51 -9.94
N ASN A 30 -1.99 7.71 -10.97
CA ASN A 30 -3.31 7.59 -11.58
C ASN A 30 -4.35 7.00 -10.62
N VAL A 31 -4.03 5.92 -9.90
CA VAL A 31 -5.00 5.32 -8.97
C VAL A 31 -5.29 6.25 -7.80
N LEU A 32 -4.28 6.93 -7.27
CA LEU A 32 -4.47 7.88 -6.17
C LEU A 32 -5.28 9.09 -6.60
N LYS A 33 -5.04 9.63 -7.79
CA LYS A 33 -5.85 10.73 -8.34
C LYS A 33 -7.30 10.31 -8.55
N THR A 34 -7.52 9.10 -9.05
CA THR A 34 -8.88 8.56 -9.23
C THR A 34 -9.61 8.49 -7.89
N ILE A 35 -8.96 7.96 -6.86
CA ILE A 35 -9.57 7.89 -5.52
C ILE A 35 -9.86 9.28 -4.99
N ASN A 36 -8.92 10.22 -5.13
CA ASN A 36 -9.10 11.59 -4.65
C ASN A 36 -10.23 12.33 -5.39
N ASP A 37 -10.48 12.01 -6.66
CA ASP A 37 -11.56 12.62 -7.43
C ASP A 37 -12.93 12.14 -7.00
N ILE A 38 -13.06 10.90 -6.53
CA ILE A 38 -14.35 10.31 -6.17
C ILE A 38 -14.68 10.37 -4.69
N ARG A 39 -13.68 10.57 -3.81
CA ARG A 39 -13.93 10.61 -2.37
C ARG A 39 -14.48 11.97 -1.92
N THR A 40 -15.21 11.97 -0.79
CA THR A 40 -15.81 13.18 -0.24
C THR A 40 -14.81 14.09 0.47
N LYS A 41 -13.64 13.55 0.85
CA LYS A 41 -12.57 14.20 1.64
C LYS A 41 -12.90 14.41 3.11
N ASN A 42 -14.02 13.89 3.58
CA ASN A 42 -14.30 13.77 5.01
C ASN A 42 -13.64 12.53 5.62
N GLU A 43 -13.38 11.52 4.80
CA GLU A 43 -12.66 10.31 5.18
C GLU A 43 -11.16 10.48 4.95
N GLN A 44 -10.36 9.64 5.63
CA GLN A 44 -8.93 9.55 5.37
C GLN A 44 -8.63 8.52 4.30
N LEU A 45 -7.57 8.77 3.52
CA LEU A 45 -6.99 7.81 2.58
C LEU A 45 -5.65 7.34 3.15
N ILE A 46 -5.55 6.05 3.43
CA ILE A 46 -4.35 5.39 3.96
C ILE A 46 -3.81 4.49 2.87
N THR A 47 -2.58 4.74 2.42
CA THR A 47 -1.97 3.98 1.32
C THR A 47 -0.85 3.10 1.86
N VAL A 48 -0.86 1.81 1.50
CA VAL A 48 0.18 0.83 1.78
C VAL A 48 0.88 0.51 0.47
N VAL A 49 2.19 0.74 0.38
CA VAL A 49 2.94 0.56 -0.86
C VAL A 49 4.38 0.12 -0.58
N GLY A 50 4.89 -0.74 -1.45
CA GLY A 50 6.29 -1.17 -1.45
C GLY A 50 6.85 -1.19 -2.86
N CYS A 51 8.14 -1.45 -2.96
CA CYS A 51 8.84 -1.62 -4.24
C CYS A 51 9.55 -2.97 -4.25
N GLY A 52 9.62 -3.59 -5.44
CA GLY A 52 10.29 -4.86 -5.61
C GLY A 52 11.81 -4.76 -5.55
N GLY A 53 12.44 -5.84 -5.05
CA GLY A 53 13.87 -6.04 -5.17
C GLY A 53 14.26 -6.56 -6.55
N ASN A 54 15.53 -6.44 -6.93
CA ASN A 54 16.06 -6.86 -8.22
C ASN A 54 15.30 -6.21 -9.40
N ARG A 55 14.86 -4.98 -9.22
CA ARG A 55 14.12 -4.18 -10.20
C ARG A 55 14.68 -2.76 -10.22
N ASP A 56 14.12 -1.90 -11.07
CA ASP A 56 14.52 -0.51 -11.20
C ASP A 56 14.42 0.21 -9.85
N LYS A 57 15.57 0.68 -9.35
CA LYS A 57 15.68 1.37 -8.06
C LYS A 57 15.30 2.85 -8.17
N THR A 58 15.34 3.42 -9.36
CA THR A 58 15.09 4.88 -9.55
C THR A 58 13.65 5.26 -9.21
N LYS A 59 12.71 4.32 -9.32
CA LYS A 59 11.31 4.57 -9.00
C LYS A 59 11.02 4.61 -7.50
N ARG A 60 11.92 4.06 -6.65
CA ARG A 60 11.68 3.92 -5.22
C ARG A 60 11.34 5.24 -4.53
N PRO A 61 12.19 6.28 -4.62
CA PRO A 61 11.85 7.57 -4.00
C PRO A 61 10.63 8.24 -4.63
N ILE A 62 10.42 8.07 -5.93
CA ILE A 62 9.28 8.66 -6.64
C ILE A 62 7.96 8.05 -6.16
N MET A 63 7.92 6.73 -5.94
CA MET A 63 6.74 6.05 -5.43
C MET A 63 6.35 6.57 -4.05
N ALA A 64 7.32 6.74 -3.15
CA ALA A 64 7.07 7.25 -1.81
C ALA A 64 6.64 8.71 -1.82
N GLU A 65 7.22 9.53 -2.71
CA GLU A 65 6.82 10.92 -2.89
C GLU A 65 5.33 11.02 -3.29
N ILE A 66 4.93 10.24 -4.30
CA ILE A 66 3.55 10.22 -4.78
C ILE A 66 2.58 9.74 -3.68
N ALA A 67 2.92 8.64 -3.01
CA ALA A 67 2.07 8.08 -1.97
C ALA A 67 1.83 9.07 -0.83
N THR A 68 2.88 9.73 -0.36
CA THR A 68 2.75 10.70 0.74
C THR A 68 2.08 11.99 0.30
N ALA A 69 2.32 12.45 -0.91
CA ALA A 69 1.70 13.69 -1.41
C ALA A 69 0.18 13.54 -1.61
N LEU A 70 -0.29 12.37 -2.06
CA LEU A 70 -1.68 12.16 -2.47
C LEU A 70 -2.52 11.38 -1.45
N SER A 71 -1.94 11.01 -0.31
CA SER A 71 -2.63 10.28 0.77
C SER A 71 -2.61 11.09 2.05
N ASP A 72 -3.52 10.79 2.97
CA ASP A 72 -3.49 11.36 4.32
C ASP A 72 -2.45 10.66 5.19
N LYS A 73 -2.26 9.35 4.97
CA LYS A 73 -1.21 8.55 5.59
C LYS A 73 -0.64 7.60 4.55
N ALA A 74 0.66 7.35 4.62
CA ALA A 74 1.34 6.39 3.76
C ALA A 74 2.18 5.46 4.61
N ILE A 75 2.07 4.16 4.35
CA ILE A 75 2.85 3.13 5.01
C ILE A 75 3.73 2.48 3.95
N LEU A 76 5.04 2.68 4.07
CA LEU A 76 6.01 2.02 3.20
C LEU A 76 6.31 0.64 3.76
N THR A 77 6.28 -0.37 2.90
CA THR A 77 6.47 -1.75 3.31
C THR A 77 7.15 -2.56 2.20
N SER A 78 7.27 -3.86 2.41
CA SER A 78 7.83 -4.76 1.40
C SER A 78 6.79 -5.14 0.36
N ASP A 79 7.21 -5.17 -0.90
CA ASP A 79 6.52 -5.86 -1.99
C ASP A 79 7.15 -7.26 -2.08
N ASN A 80 7.95 -7.54 -3.10
CA ASN A 80 8.77 -8.73 -3.22
C ASN A 80 10.25 -8.34 -3.06
N PRO A 81 10.85 -8.43 -1.87
CA PRO A 81 12.25 -8.02 -1.66
C PRO A 81 13.25 -8.81 -2.49
N ARG A 82 12.92 -10.04 -2.84
CA ARG A 82 13.79 -10.96 -3.56
C ARG A 82 15.14 -11.11 -2.85
N ASP A 83 16.26 -10.81 -3.55
CA ASP A 83 17.59 -10.96 -3.00
C ASP A 83 18.08 -9.72 -2.24
N GLU A 84 17.33 -8.63 -2.25
CA GLU A 84 17.72 -7.40 -1.57
C GLU A 84 17.21 -7.36 -0.14
N ASP A 85 17.90 -6.59 0.69
CA ASP A 85 17.46 -6.30 2.05
C ASP A 85 16.21 -5.40 1.99
N PRO A 86 15.07 -5.85 2.52
CA PRO A 86 13.84 -5.06 2.46
C PRO A 86 13.94 -3.71 3.17
N GLU A 87 14.78 -3.61 4.21
CA GLU A 87 14.96 -2.34 4.91
C GLU A 87 15.75 -1.33 4.06
N VAL A 88 16.67 -1.80 3.22
CA VAL A 88 17.39 -0.95 2.27
C VAL A 88 16.43 -0.41 1.22
N ILE A 89 15.54 -1.26 0.70
CA ILE A 89 14.53 -0.83 -0.28
C ILE A 89 13.66 0.28 0.31
N ILE A 90 13.16 0.10 1.53
CA ILE A 90 12.33 1.09 2.22
C ILE A 90 13.13 2.38 2.47
N SER A 91 14.38 2.27 2.89
CA SER A 91 15.26 3.42 3.12
C SER A 91 15.43 4.25 1.84
N GLU A 92 15.56 3.61 0.69
CA GLU A 92 15.64 4.32 -0.59
C GLU A 92 14.32 4.99 -0.97
N MET A 93 13.19 4.37 -0.62
CA MET A 93 11.87 4.99 -0.81
C MET A 93 11.72 6.24 0.06
N GLU A 94 12.13 6.17 1.31
CA GLU A 94 12.01 7.28 2.27
C GLU A 94 12.72 8.55 1.78
N LYS A 95 13.78 8.42 1.01
CA LYS A 95 14.51 9.57 0.46
C LYS A 95 13.66 10.48 -0.44
N GLY A 96 12.56 9.96 -0.99
CA GLY A 96 11.67 10.74 -1.84
C GLY A 96 10.60 11.52 -1.09
N VAL A 97 10.45 11.29 0.21
CA VAL A 97 9.40 11.94 1.00
C VAL A 97 9.79 13.38 1.32
N ALA A 98 8.94 14.33 0.93
CA ALA A 98 9.17 15.74 1.22
C ALA A 98 9.03 16.01 2.73
N PRO A 99 9.84 16.92 3.32
CA PRO A 99 9.82 17.17 4.76
C PRO A 99 8.44 17.50 5.32
N GLN A 100 7.62 18.25 4.60
CA GLN A 100 6.26 18.58 5.03
C GLN A 100 5.35 17.35 5.14
N ASN A 101 5.73 16.22 4.53
CA ASN A 101 4.95 14.99 4.55
C ASN A 101 5.50 13.93 5.52
N TYR A 102 6.58 14.21 6.26
CA TYR A 102 7.15 13.24 7.22
C TYR A 102 6.13 12.79 8.26
N LYS A 103 5.25 13.68 8.68
CA LYS A 103 4.21 13.37 9.68
C LYS A 103 3.17 12.36 9.18
N LYS A 104 3.07 12.18 7.87
CA LYS A 104 2.14 11.23 7.26
C LYS A 104 2.73 9.82 7.11
N LEU A 105 4.05 9.68 7.26
CA LEU A 105 4.81 8.50 6.88
C LEU A 105 4.98 7.52 8.04
N LEU A 106 4.73 6.25 7.76
CA LEU A 106 5.17 5.12 8.57
C LEU A 106 5.94 4.17 7.67
N SER A 107 6.95 3.50 8.24
CA SER A 107 7.71 2.45 7.54
C SER A 107 7.62 1.17 8.37
N ILE A 108 7.03 0.14 7.79
CA ILE A 108 6.81 -1.16 8.45
C ILE A 108 7.22 -2.25 7.47
N THR A 109 8.35 -2.88 7.73
CA THR A 109 8.97 -3.83 6.80
C THR A 109 8.08 -5.03 6.49
N ASP A 110 7.47 -5.61 7.50
CA ASP A 110 6.58 -6.77 7.33
C ASP A 110 5.25 -6.33 6.73
N ARG A 111 4.90 -6.86 5.55
CA ARG A 111 3.70 -6.45 4.83
C ARG A 111 2.41 -6.77 5.59
N MET A 112 2.34 -7.91 6.26
CA MET A 112 1.18 -8.26 7.10
C MET A 112 0.97 -7.21 8.19
N GLN A 113 2.03 -6.82 8.89
CA GLN A 113 1.97 -5.80 9.94
C GLN A 113 1.63 -4.42 9.37
N ALA A 114 2.10 -4.11 8.18
CA ALA A 114 1.77 -2.84 7.52
C ALA A 114 0.27 -2.76 7.21
N ILE A 115 -0.29 -3.81 6.64
CA ILE A 115 -1.73 -3.88 6.35
C ILE A 115 -2.54 -3.85 7.64
N LYS A 116 -2.10 -4.58 8.67
CA LYS A 116 -2.75 -4.57 9.98
C LYS A 116 -2.78 -3.16 10.57
N THR A 117 -1.67 -2.45 10.50
CA THR A 117 -1.58 -1.07 10.99
C THR A 117 -2.54 -0.14 10.23
N ALA A 118 -2.62 -0.27 8.92
CA ALA A 118 -3.60 0.49 8.13
C ALA A 118 -5.03 0.22 8.60
N CYS A 119 -5.37 -1.05 8.83
CA CYS A 119 -6.70 -1.43 9.32
C CYS A 119 -6.98 -0.89 10.72
N GLN A 120 -5.97 -0.89 11.60
CA GLN A 120 -6.10 -0.35 12.96
C GLN A 120 -6.30 1.16 12.96
N LEU A 121 -5.61 1.88 12.08
CA LEU A 121 -5.72 3.33 11.95
C LEU A 121 -7.02 3.77 11.30
N ALA A 122 -7.59 2.95 10.42
CA ALA A 122 -8.79 3.30 9.68
C ALA A 122 -10.00 3.42 10.61
N GLN A 123 -10.72 4.52 10.45
CA GLN A 123 -12.00 4.77 11.12
C GLN A 123 -13.15 4.48 10.14
N PRO A 124 -14.40 4.36 10.62
CA PRO A 124 -15.54 4.18 9.73
C PRO A 124 -15.54 5.20 8.59
N ASN A 125 -15.81 4.74 7.39
CA ASN A 125 -15.85 5.49 6.13
C ASN A 125 -14.48 5.77 5.52
N ASP A 126 -13.38 5.44 6.17
CA ASP A 126 -12.03 5.64 5.63
C ASP A 126 -11.75 4.71 4.44
N ILE A 127 -10.73 5.05 3.67
CA ILE A 127 -10.30 4.31 2.50
C ILE A 127 -8.87 3.81 2.73
N ILE A 128 -8.65 2.52 2.46
CA ILE A 128 -7.32 1.92 2.46
C ILE A 128 -7.00 1.53 1.02
N LEU A 129 -5.85 1.97 0.51
CA LEU A 129 -5.30 1.50 -0.77
C LEU A 129 -4.09 0.63 -0.49
N ILE A 130 -4.08 -0.59 -1.01
CA ILE A 130 -2.92 -1.47 -0.98
C ILE A 130 -2.44 -1.61 -2.42
N ALA A 131 -1.28 -1.05 -2.73
CA ALA A 131 -0.78 -0.94 -4.09
C ALA A 131 0.46 -1.81 -4.32
N GLY A 132 0.57 -2.29 -5.55
CA GLY A 132 1.77 -2.93 -6.08
C GLY A 132 1.60 -4.37 -6.50
N LYS A 133 0.89 -5.19 -5.74
CA LYS A 133 0.77 -6.63 -6.00
C LYS A 133 -0.52 -7.02 -6.71
N GLY A 134 -1.60 -6.26 -6.51
CA GLY A 134 -2.89 -6.58 -7.10
C GLY A 134 -3.35 -8.00 -6.74
N HIS A 135 -3.48 -8.85 -7.74
CA HIS A 135 -3.94 -10.25 -7.56
C HIS A 135 -2.80 -11.24 -7.30
N GLU A 136 -1.55 -10.79 -7.21
CA GLU A 136 -0.46 -11.71 -6.85
C GLU A 136 -0.74 -12.35 -5.49
N ALA A 137 -0.62 -13.68 -5.44
CA ALA A 137 -0.95 -14.44 -4.25
C ALA A 137 0.30 -14.95 -3.52
N TYR A 138 1.44 -14.30 -3.71
CA TYR A 138 2.70 -14.69 -3.10
C TYR A 138 3.56 -13.48 -2.76
N GLN A 139 4.49 -13.67 -1.82
CA GLN A 139 5.60 -12.76 -1.56
C GLN A 139 6.90 -13.53 -1.74
N GLU A 140 7.83 -12.97 -2.52
CA GLU A 140 9.12 -13.60 -2.81
C GLU A 140 10.24 -12.95 -2.01
N ILE A 141 10.88 -13.76 -1.15
CA ILE A 141 12.01 -13.35 -0.32
C ILE A 141 13.13 -14.38 -0.52
N LYS A 142 14.28 -13.96 -1.02
CA LYS A 142 15.46 -14.81 -1.23
C LYS A 142 15.14 -16.09 -2.01
N GLY A 143 14.37 -15.94 -3.09
CA GLY A 143 14.00 -17.04 -3.97
C GLY A 143 12.88 -17.94 -3.45
N ILE A 144 12.36 -17.67 -2.25
CA ILE A 144 11.27 -18.43 -1.66
C ILE A 144 9.97 -17.65 -1.82
N ARG A 145 8.97 -18.28 -2.44
CA ARG A 145 7.63 -17.71 -2.56
C ARG A 145 6.74 -18.29 -1.48
N GLN A 146 6.16 -17.42 -0.67
CA GLN A 146 5.17 -17.79 0.33
C GLN A 146 3.83 -17.21 -0.04
N HIS A 147 2.75 -17.89 0.35
CA HIS A 147 1.42 -17.37 0.10
C HIS A 147 1.25 -16.01 0.78
N PHE A 148 0.82 -15.04 0.01
CA PHE A 148 0.45 -13.72 0.51
C PHE A 148 -0.46 -13.04 -0.50
N ASP A 149 -1.71 -12.83 -0.11
CA ASP A 149 -2.73 -12.21 -0.95
C ASP A 149 -3.25 -10.97 -0.23
N ASP A 150 -3.08 -9.79 -0.84
CA ASP A 150 -3.44 -8.53 -0.22
C ASP A 150 -4.92 -8.43 0.12
N MET A 151 -5.80 -8.85 -0.82
CA MET A 151 -7.24 -8.76 -0.60
C MET A 151 -7.69 -9.71 0.51
N GLU A 152 -7.20 -10.94 0.50
CA GLU A 152 -7.47 -11.92 1.55
C GLU A 152 -7.00 -11.39 2.90
N THR A 153 -5.80 -10.83 2.96
CA THR A 153 -5.19 -10.32 4.18
C THR A 153 -6.00 -9.18 4.79
N VAL A 154 -6.33 -8.17 3.99
CA VAL A 154 -7.07 -7.00 4.50
C VAL A 154 -8.47 -7.39 4.95
N LYS A 155 -9.12 -8.29 4.22
CA LYS A 155 -10.46 -8.78 4.57
C LYS A 155 -10.47 -9.49 5.92
N ILE A 156 -9.53 -10.43 6.10
CA ILE A 156 -9.41 -11.19 7.35
C ILE A 156 -9.12 -10.25 8.53
N ILE A 157 -8.19 -9.31 8.36
CA ILE A 157 -7.81 -8.38 9.43
C ILE A 157 -8.98 -7.49 9.83
N LEU A 158 -9.71 -6.93 8.87
CA LEU A 158 -10.88 -6.10 9.17
C LEU A 158 -11.94 -6.90 9.93
N GLU A 159 -12.17 -8.16 9.55
CA GLU A 159 -13.08 -9.06 10.28
C GLU A 159 -12.61 -9.31 11.71
N GLN A 160 -11.33 -9.59 11.92
CA GLN A 160 -10.74 -9.80 13.25
C GLN A 160 -10.84 -8.57 14.14
N LEU A 161 -10.79 -7.39 13.57
CA LEU A 161 -10.89 -6.11 14.30
C LEU A 161 -12.35 -5.65 14.49
N ASN A 162 -13.32 -6.40 13.98
CA ASN A 162 -14.72 -6.02 13.96
C ASN A 162 -14.95 -4.68 13.25
N LYS A 163 -14.20 -4.47 12.23
CA LYS A 163 -14.27 -3.27 11.40
C LYS A 163 -14.78 -3.61 10.01
#